data_23dd539a382eff43814fed1afdda805e
#
_entry.id   23dd539a382eff43814fed1afdda805e
#
_cell.length_a   1.000
_cell.length_b   1.000
_cell.length_c   1.000
_cell.angle_alpha   90.00
_cell.angle_beta   90.00
_cell.angle_gamma   90.00
#
_symmetry.space_group_name_H-M   'P 1'
#
loop_
_entity.id
_entity.type
_entity.pdbx_description
1 polymer ?
#
loop_
_entity_poly.entity_id
_entity_poly.type
_entity_poly.pdbx_seq_one_letter_code
_entity_poly.pdbx_strand_id
1 'polypeptide(L)'
;MAGHLYVVGTPIGNLADLSERARETLGTVDLVAAEDTRRTGRLLEHIGVKVRMLSLFEGNERQRIDELLDRLRAGERVALVSDAGMPAVSDPGFRLLRAAADAGIQIRVVPGPSAVTAGLVVSGLPTDRWVFEGFLPRRPSERRERLRALAHDPRTVVLFESPLRVITLLRDVLVELGDRRAAVARELTKLHEEVVRGRISEVIASLLDSEPRGELVVVIEGAEARVPGLDEMVEEARRLVADGMRKREAAVAVARRGGGSANEIYGALVDAEGQAG
;
A
#
# COMPACT_ATOMS: atom_id res chain seq x y z
N MET A 1 -26.92 22.47 -10.38
CA MET A 1 -26.58 21.24 -9.64
C MET A 1 -25.09 21.32 -9.33
N ALA A 2 -24.66 20.86 -8.16
CA ALA A 2 -23.23 20.83 -7.84
C ALA A 2 -22.47 19.89 -8.81
N GLY A 3 -21.25 20.22 -9.14
CA GLY A 3 -20.38 19.40 -9.97
C GLY A 3 -19.94 18.12 -9.25
N HIS A 4 -19.23 17.26 -9.94
CA HIS A 4 -18.76 15.98 -9.43
C HIS A 4 -17.27 15.85 -9.67
N LEU A 5 -16.54 15.36 -8.67
CA LEU A 5 -15.14 14.96 -8.81
C LEU A 5 -15.06 13.45 -9.08
N TYR A 6 -14.59 13.08 -10.26
CA TYR A 6 -14.35 11.69 -10.65
C TYR A 6 -12.90 11.31 -10.40
N VAL A 7 -12.64 10.26 -9.63
CA VAL A 7 -11.31 9.66 -9.47
C VAL A 7 -11.24 8.50 -10.46
N VAL A 8 -10.46 8.67 -11.51
CA VAL A 8 -10.44 7.72 -12.63
C VAL A 8 -9.12 6.97 -12.68
N GLY A 9 -9.20 5.65 -12.52
CA GLY A 9 -8.04 4.77 -12.68
C GLY A 9 -7.61 4.68 -14.14
N THR A 10 -6.30 4.78 -14.36
CA THR A 10 -5.66 4.74 -15.69
C THR A 10 -4.84 3.45 -15.84
N PRO A 11 -4.49 3.04 -17.09
CA PRO A 11 -3.64 1.88 -17.32
C PRO A 11 -2.27 2.00 -16.63
N ILE A 12 -1.75 0.87 -16.14
CA ILE A 12 -0.42 0.80 -15.51
C ILE A 12 0.68 0.35 -16.49
N GLY A 13 0.34 0.08 -17.74
CA GLY A 13 1.29 -0.36 -18.76
C GLY A 13 0.64 -0.81 -20.05
N ASN A 14 -0.62 -1.25 -20.00
CA ASN A 14 -1.38 -1.73 -21.15
C ASN A 14 -2.65 -0.90 -21.34
N LEU A 15 -2.74 -0.20 -22.47
CA LEU A 15 -3.90 0.65 -22.77
C LEU A 15 -5.22 -0.11 -22.83
N ALA A 16 -5.18 -1.42 -23.13
CA ALA A 16 -6.36 -2.28 -23.12
C ALA A 16 -6.99 -2.48 -21.73
N ASP A 17 -6.26 -2.16 -20.66
CA ASP A 17 -6.76 -2.23 -19.28
C ASP A 17 -7.63 -1.02 -18.91
N LEU A 18 -7.77 -0.01 -19.78
CA LEU A 18 -8.68 1.11 -19.55
C LEU A 18 -10.13 0.61 -19.64
N SER A 19 -10.87 0.76 -18.55
CA SER A 19 -12.28 0.35 -18.54
C SER A 19 -13.13 1.24 -19.48
N GLU A 20 -14.19 0.66 -20.07
CA GLU A 20 -15.14 1.43 -20.90
C GLU A 20 -15.75 2.59 -20.12
N ARG A 21 -16.08 2.38 -18.84
CA ARG A 21 -16.58 3.44 -17.97
C ARG A 21 -15.57 4.58 -17.75
N ALA A 22 -14.27 4.28 -17.71
CA ALA A 22 -13.24 5.32 -17.65
C ALA A 22 -13.19 6.14 -18.94
N ARG A 23 -13.27 5.47 -20.10
CA ARG A 23 -13.37 6.13 -21.41
C ARG A 23 -14.59 7.05 -21.49
N GLU A 24 -15.77 6.57 -21.15
CA GLU A 24 -17.01 7.34 -21.14
C GLU A 24 -16.93 8.54 -20.18
N THR A 25 -16.42 8.32 -18.97
CA THR A 25 -16.27 9.38 -17.97
C THR A 25 -15.34 10.48 -18.49
N LEU A 26 -14.16 10.11 -18.99
CA LEU A 26 -13.21 11.08 -19.56
C LEU A 26 -13.77 11.84 -20.76
N GLY A 27 -14.65 11.21 -21.55
CA GLY A 27 -15.36 11.83 -22.68
C GLY A 27 -16.47 12.78 -22.26
N THR A 28 -16.93 12.75 -21.01
CA THR A 28 -18.08 13.55 -20.55
C THR A 28 -17.74 14.61 -19.53
N VAL A 29 -16.55 14.63 -18.96
CA VAL A 29 -16.13 15.66 -17.99
C VAL A 29 -15.76 16.97 -18.67
N ASP A 30 -15.84 18.06 -17.93
CA ASP A 30 -15.55 19.40 -18.43
C ASP A 30 -14.04 19.74 -18.30
N LEU A 31 -13.35 19.05 -17.36
CA LEU A 31 -11.92 19.23 -17.07
C LEU A 31 -11.29 17.94 -16.61
N VAL A 32 -10.05 17.67 -17.01
CA VAL A 32 -9.19 16.63 -16.45
C VAL A 32 -8.04 17.26 -15.67
N ALA A 33 -7.99 17.02 -14.36
CA ALA A 33 -6.84 17.31 -13.52
C ALA A 33 -5.85 16.12 -13.61
N ALA A 34 -4.71 16.36 -14.25
CA ALA A 34 -3.74 15.34 -14.63
C ALA A 34 -2.38 15.59 -13.97
N GLU A 35 -1.71 14.53 -13.52
CA GLU A 35 -0.35 14.60 -12.98
C GLU A 35 0.64 15.11 -14.04
N ASP A 36 0.77 14.40 -15.16
CA ASP A 36 1.46 14.86 -16.36
C ASP A 36 0.48 14.97 -17.55
N THR A 37 0.19 16.21 -17.95
CA THR A 37 -0.74 16.49 -19.05
C THR A 37 -0.28 15.92 -20.39
N ARG A 38 1.02 15.68 -20.57
CA ARG A 38 1.56 15.08 -21.81
C ARG A 38 1.24 13.60 -21.88
N ARG A 39 1.38 12.87 -20.75
CA ARG A 39 1.05 11.44 -20.67
C ARG A 39 -0.46 11.24 -20.79
N THR A 40 -1.21 12.00 -19.99
CA THR A 40 -2.68 11.99 -20.08
C THR A 40 -3.18 12.39 -21.48
N GLY A 41 -2.55 13.35 -22.13
CA GLY A 41 -2.88 13.75 -23.50
C GLY A 41 -2.76 12.60 -24.51
N ARG A 42 -1.72 11.78 -24.40
CA ARG A 42 -1.56 10.57 -25.24
C ARG A 42 -2.66 9.53 -24.99
N LEU A 43 -3.04 9.34 -23.72
CA LEU A 43 -4.15 8.46 -23.34
C LEU A 43 -5.47 8.97 -23.96
N LEU A 44 -5.77 10.26 -23.81
CA LEU A 44 -6.97 10.89 -24.35
C LEU A 44 -7.02 10.83 -25.88
N GLU A 45 -5.89 11.06 -26.54
CA GLU A 45 -5.76 10.91 -28.00
C GLU A 45 -6.04 9.47 -28.45
N HIS A 46 -5.46 8.47 -27.74
CA HIS A 46 -5.69 7.06 -28.03
C HIS A 46 -7.17 6.67 -27.96
N ILE A 47 -7.92 7.23 -27.00
CA ILE A 47 -9.35 6.94 -26.83
C ILE A 47 -10.26 7.89 -27.62
N GLY A 48 -9.70 8.81 -28.40
CA GLY A 48 -10.45 9.74 -29.24
C GLY A 48 -11.18 10.85 -28.47
N VAL A 49 -10.75 11.17 -27.25
CA VAL A 49 -11.37 12.18 -26.38
C VAL A 49 -10.61 13.50 -26.44
N LYS A 50 -11.36 14.62 -26.58
CA LYS A 50 -10.84 15.99 -26.51
C LYS A 50 -11.48 16.69 -25.31
N VAL A 51 -10.68 16.97 -24.28
CA VAL A 51 -11.12 17.65 -23.06
C VAL A 51 -10.04 18.60 -22.58
N ARG A 52 -10.43 19.64 -21.86
CA ARG A 52 -9.46 20.56 -21.22
C ARG A 52 -8.69 19.85 -20.13
N MET A 53 -7.39 20.13 -20.04
CA MET A 53 -6.55 19.56 -19.00
C MET A 53 -5.95 20.66 -18.11
N LEU A 54 -5.78 20.34 -16.83
CA LEU A 54 -5.08 21.13 -15.84
C LEU A 54 -4.00 20.26 -15.19
N SER A 55 -2.78 20.75 -15.11
CA SER A 55 -1.71 20.01 -14.42
C SER A 55 -1.92 20.08 -12.91
N LEU A 56 -1.89 18.90 -12.24
CA LEU A 56 -2.01 18.72 -10.80
C LEU A 56 -0.96 17.71 -10.31
N PHE A 57 0.19 18.19 -9.89
CA PHE A 57 1.28 17.38 -9.34
C PHE A 57 1.63 17.83 -7.91
N GLU A 58 2.44 17.07 -7.19
CA GLU A 58 2.76 17.32 -5.78
C GLU A 58 3.21 18.78 -5.51
N GLY A 59 4.01 19.36 -6.41
CA GLY A 59 4.55 20.71 -6.28
C GLY A 59 3.53 21.85 -6.44
N ASN A 60 2.40 21.63 -7.15
CA ASN A 60 1.38 22.65 -7.40
C ASN A 60 0.00 22.33 -6.81
N GLU A 61 -0.20 21.14 -6.25
CA GLU A 61 -1.50 20.67 -5.76
C GLU A 61 -2.18 21.70 -4.84
N ARG A 62 -1.45 22.25 -3.86
CA ARG A 62 -2.01 23.24 -2.93
C ARG A 62 -2.55 24.49 -3.63
N GLN A 63 -1.86 24.96 -4.68
CA GLN A 63 -2.25 26.17 -5.41
C GLN A 63 -3.47 25.94 -6.32
N ARG A 64 -3.68 24.69 -6.73
CA ARG A 64 -4.77 24.30 -7.65
C ARG A 64 -6.07 23.93 -6.97
N ILE A 65 -6.04 23.65 -5.65
CA ILE A 65 -7.23 23.20 -4.92
C ILE A 65 -8.38 24.22 -5.03
N ASP A 66 -8.13 25.49 -4.75
CA ASP A 66 -9.17 26.51 -4.75
C ASP A 66 -9.79 26.66 -6.15
N GLU A 67 -8.97 26.71 -7.21
CA GLU A 67 -9.44 26.76 -8.60
C GLU A 67 -10.34 25.57 -8.93
N LEU A 68 -9.95 24.36 -8.53
CA LEU A 68 -10.71 23.14 -8.80
C LEU A 68 -12.00 23.07 -7.99
N LEU A 69 -11.98 23.51 -6.72
CA LEU A 69 -13.19 23.59 -5.89
C LEU A 69 -14.20 24.61 -6.44
N ASP A 70 -13.75 25.75 -6.92
CA ASP A 70 -14.63 26.77 -7.49
C ASP A 70 -15.30 26.27 -8.77
N ARG A 71 -14.59 25.55 -9.63
CA ARG A 71 -15.16 24.90 -10.82
C ARG A 71 -16.20 23.84 -10.44
N LEU A 72 -15.89 23.00 -9.46
CA LEU A 72 -16.81 21.98 -8.94
C LEU A 72 -18.08 22.62 -8.33
N ARG A 73 -17.94 23.72 -7.59
CA ARG A 73 -19.08 24.50 -7.04
C ARG A 73 -19.92 25.14 -8.14
N ALA A 74 -19.27 25.58 -9.22
CA ALA A 74 -19.95 26.11 -10.43
C ALA A 74 -20.71 25.03 -11.21
N GLY A 75 -20.59 23.75 -10.84
CA GLY A 75 -21.31 22.65 -11.48
C GLY A 75 -20.50 21.88 -12.52
N GLU A 76 -19.22 22.20 -12.69
CA GLU A 76 -18.35 21.46 -13.62
C GLU A 76 -18.07 20.05 -13.12
N ARG A 77 -17.93 19.11 -14.05
CA ARG A 77 -17.47 17.74 -13.80
C ARG A 77 -15.96 17.68 -14.00
N VAL A 78 -15.24 17.32 -12.99
CA VAL A 78 -13.77 17.23 -13.02
C VAL A 78 -13.34 15.78 -12.86
N ALA A 79 -12.47 15.29 -13.73
CA ALA A 79 -11.78 14.01 -13.53
C ALA A 79 -10.38 14.25 -12.98
N LEU A 80 -10.02 13.52 -11.91
CA LEU A 80 -8.67 13.41 -11.42
C LEU A 80 -8.06 12.11 -11.96
N VAL A 81 -6.89 12.21 -12.60
CA VAL A 81 -6.12 11.09 -13.11
C VAL A 81 -4.65 11.21 -12.70
N SER A 82 -4.00 10.07 -12.45
CA SER A 82 -2.54 9.99 -12.33
C SER A 82 -1.91 9.42 -13.60
N ASP A 83 -0.60 9.41 -13.64
CA ASP A 83 0.17 8.90 -14.79
C ASP A 83 -0.05 7.42 -15.03
N ALA A 84 -0.33 6.65 -13.96
CA ALA A 84 -0.59 5.22 -14.00
C ALA A 84 -1.36 4.74 -12.76
N GLY A 85 -2.41 3.95 -12.94
CA GLY A 85 -3.16 3.36 -11.85
C GLY A 85 -4.19 4.29 -11.20
N MET A 86 -4.39 4.15 -9.90
CA MET A 86 -5.37 4.91 -9.14
C MET A 86 -4.76 6.19 -8.56
N PRO A 87 -5.34 7.38 -8.86
CA PRO A 87 -4.90 8.64 -8.28
C PRO A 87 -4.90 8.62 -6.75
N ALA A 88 -4.03 9.41 -6.14
CA ALA A 88 -3.82 9.54 -4.70
C ALA A 88 -3.23 8.29 -3.99
N VAL A 89 -2.88 7.23 -4.70
CA VAL A 89 -2.18 6.05 -4.16
C VAL A 89 -0.70 6.13 -4.56
N SER A 90 0.13 6.73 -3.73
CA SER A 90 1.53 7.15 -4.02
C SER A 90 1.65 8.22 -5.11
N ASP A 91 0.54 8.83 -5.49
CA ASP A 91 0.39 9.84 -6.51
C ASP A 91 -0.23 11.11 -5.91
N PRO A 92 -0.17 12.28 -6.60
CA PRO A 92 -0.88 13.48 -6.18
C PRO A 92 -2.40 13.30 -6.20
N GLY A 93 -3.12 14.14 -5.46
CA GLY A 93 -4.58 14.18 -5.46
C GLY A 93 -5.22 13.99 -4.08
N PHE A 94 -4.52 13.45 -3.09
CA PHE A 94 -5.07 13.25 -1.75
C PHE A 94 -5.61 14.55 -1.14
N ARG A 95 -4.89 15.66 -1.27
CA ARG A 95 -5.31 16.95 -0.72
C ARG A 95 -6.55 17.50 -1.42
N LEU A 96 -6.63 17.33 -2.75
CA LEU A 96 -7.83 17.71 -3.50
C LEU A 96 -9.04 16.88 -3.07
N LEU A 97 -8.88 15.55 -2.92
CA LEU A 97 -9.95 14.67 -2.49
C LEU A 97 -10.46 15.05 -1.10
N ARG A 98 -9.54 15.31 -0.16
CA ARG A 98 -9.91 15.77 1.18
C ARG A 98 -10.66 17.10 1.14
N ALA A 99 -10.14 18.08 0.42
CA ALA A 99 -10.75 19.39 0.31
C ALA A 99 -12.15 19.33 -0.36
N ALA A 100 -12.31 18.48 -1.37
CA ALA A 100 -13.60 18.25 -2.02
C ALA A 100 -14.61 17.59 -1.06
N ALA A 101 -14.18 16.61 -0.27
CA ALA A 101 -15.01 15.96 0.75
C ALA A 101 -15.43 16.96 1.84
N ASP A 102 -14.49 17.76 2.36
CA ASP A 102 -14.74 18.80 3.37
C ASP A 102 -15.70 19.88 2.84
N ALA A 103 -15.68 20.15 1.53
CA ALA A 103 -16.59 21.08 0.85
C ALA A 103 -17.96 20.46 0.46
N GLY A 104 -18.22 19.21 0.81
CA GLY A 104 -19.48 18.51 0.47
C GLY A 104 -19.64 18.20 -1.02
N ILE A 105 -18.56 18.23 -1.80
CA ILE A 105 -18.58 17.90 -3.22
C ILE A 105 -18.66 16.38 -3.39
N GLN A 106 -19.55 15.91 -4.26
CA GLN A 106 -19.69 14.48 -4.52
C GLN A 106 -18.45 13.92 -5.24
N ILE A 107 -17.78 12.97 -4.60
CA ILE A 107 -16.66 12.23 -5.17
C ILE A 107 -17.15 10.88 -5.70
N ARG A 108 -16.83 10.57 -6.94
CA ARG A 108 -17.19 9.31 -7.60
C ARG A 108 -15.92 8.59 -8.05
N VAL A 109 -15.82 7.30 -7.74
CA VAL A 109 -14.70 6.48 -8.19
C VAL A 109 -15.06 5.72 -9.48
N VAL A 110 -14.14 5.75 -10.43
CA VAL A 110 -14.10 4.87 -11.59
C VAL A 110 -12.87 3.98 -11.40
N PRO A 111 -13.02 2.77 -10.83
CA PRO A 111 -11.89 1.91 -10.52
C PRO A 111 -11.18 1.48 -11.81
N GLY A 112 -9.89 1.29 -11.66
CA GLY A 112 -9.01 0.85 -12.74
C GLY A 112 -7.87 -0.02 -12.22
N PRO A 113 -6.88 -0.31 -13.07
CA PRO A 113 -5.70 -1.08 -12.69
C PRO A 113 -4.98 -0.49 -11.48
N SER A 114 -4.33 -1.37 -10.72
CA SER A 114 -3.49 -0.96 -9.58
C SER A 114 -2.26 -1.86 -9.52
N ALA A 115 -1.08 -1.27 -9.63
CA ALA A 115 0.18 -2.00 -9.51
C ALA A 115 0.34 -2.64 -8.12
N VAL A 116 -0.23 -2.02 -7.06
CA VAL A 116 -0.21 -2.55 -5.69
C VAL A 116 -0.88 -3.92 -5.62
N THR A 117 -2.13 -4.00 -6.05
CA THR A 117 -2.90 -5.25 -6.01
C THR A 117 -2.43 -6.25 -7.07
N ALA A 118 -2.06 -5.80 -8.26
CA ALA A 118 -1.50 -6.66 -9.29
C ALA A 118 -0.20 -7.33 -8.81
N GLY A 119 0.75 -6.55 -8.26
CA GLY A 119 1.99 -7.07 -7.70
C GLY A 119 1.75 -8.03 -6.54
N LEU A 120 0.82 -7.69 -5.63
CA LEU A 120 0.45 -8.57 -4.52
C LEU A 120 -0.08 -9.93 -5.02
N VAL A 121 -1.02 -9.92 -5.96
CA VAL A 121 -1.63 -11.16 -6.48
C VAL A 121 -0.61 -12.03 -7.20
N VAL A 122 0.23 -11.44 -8.06
CA VAL A 122 1.25 -12.22 -8.79
C VAL A 122 2.43 -12.64 -7.92
N SER A 123 2.58 -12.09 -6.71
CA SER A 123 3.69 -12.45 -5.81
C SER A 123 3.63 -13.92 -5.34
N GLY A 124 2.43 -14.47 -5.19
CA GLY A 124 2.20 -15.78 -4.58
C GLY A 124 2.38 -15.80 -3.06
N LEU A 125 2.45 -14.63 -2.41
CA LEU A 125 2.50 -14.47 -0.96
C LEU A 125 1.09 -14.29 -0.38
N PRO A 126 0.89 -14.44 0.94
CA PRO A 126 -0.43 -14.30 1.57
C PRO A 126 -1.09 -12.95 1.26
N THR A 127 -2.36 -12.97 0.86
CA THR A 127 -3.11 -11.78 0.43
C THR A 127 -4.26 -11.39 1.36
N ASP A 128 -4.50 -12.16 2.42
CA ASP A 128 -5.58 -11.94 3.38
C ASP A 128 -5.35 -10.69 4.24
N ARG A 129 -4.09 -10.43 4.60
CA ARG A 129 -3.70 -9.24 5.37
C ARG A 129 -2.38 -8.70 4.84
N TRP A 130 -2.39 -7.47 4.38
CA TRP A 130 -1.22 -6.81 3.83
C TRP A 130 -1.19 -5.32 4.17
N VAL A 131 -0.02 -4.72 4.03
CA VAL A 131 0.23 -3.29 4.22
C VAL A 131 0.97 -2.73 3.01
N PHE A 132 0.51 -1.57 2.54
CA PHE A 132 1.18 -0.83 1.47
C PHE A 132 1.97 0.32 2.07
N GLU A 133 3.25 0.37 1.80
CA GLU A 133 4.19 1.36 2.32
C GLU A 133 4.62 2.40 1.27
N GLY A 134 4.22 2.21 0.01
CA GLY A 134 4.64 3.08 -1.08
C GLY A 134 6.15 3.05 -1.31
N PHE A 135 6.75 4.21 -1.60
CA PHE A 135 8.20 4.36 -1.71
C PHE A 135 8.83 4.65 -0.36
N LEU A 136 9.77 3.82 0.07
CA LEU A 136 10.50 4.07 1.31
C LEU A 136 11.46 5.27 1.18
N PRO A 137 11.80 5.93 2.30
CA PRO A 137 12.70 7.09 2.30
C PRO A 137 14.01 6.82 1.55
N ARG A 138 14.51 7.84 0.85
CA ARG A 138 15.78 7.75 0.12
C ARG A 138 16.98 7.69 1.07
N ARG A 139 16.89 8.34 2.23
CA ARG A 139 17.94 8.35 3.25
C ARG A 139 18.04 6.96 3.91
N PRO A 140 19.24 6.32 3.95
CA PRO A 140 19.39 4.97 4.48
C PRO A 140 18.93 4.82 5.94
N SER A 141 19.17 5.80 6.80
CA SER A 141 18.77 5.78 8.21
C SER A 141 17.24 5.73 8.37
N GLU A 142 16.54 6.63 7.68
CA GLU A 142 15.07 6.73 7.71
C GLU A 142 14.43 5.46 7.10
N ARG A 143 15.01 4.94 6.01
CA ARG A 143 14.55 3.71 5.36
C ARG A 143 14.67 2.50 6.29
N ARG A 144 15.83 2.33 6.96
CA ARG A 144 16.02 1.24 7.91
C ARG A 144 15.14 1.37 9.14
N GLU A 145 14.93 2.59 9.64
CA GLU A 145 14.00 2.84 10.73
C GLU A 145 12.57 2.38 10.35
N ARG A 146 12.11 2.73 9.14
CA ARG A 146 10.81 2.28 8.66
C ARG A 146 10.74 0.76 8.53
N LEU A 147 11.79 0.11 8.02
CA LEU A 147 11.88 -1.35 7.93
C LEU A 147 11.84 -2.01 9.31
N ARG A 148 12.56 -1.49 10.32
CA ARG A 148 12.50 -2.01 11.70
C ARG A 148 11.11 -1.97 12.28
N ALA A 149 10.33 -0.92 11.99
CA ALA A 149 8.94 -0.83 12.42
C ALA A 149 8.07 -1.96 11.83
N LEU A 150 8.47 -2.55 10.69
CA LEU A 150 7.79 -3.67 10.04
C LEU A 150 8.38 -5.04 10.44
N ALA A 151 9.45 -5.08 11.24
CA ALA A 151 10.18 -6.32 11.53
C ALA A 151 9.31 -7.40 12.20
N HIS A 152 8.29 -7.01 12.95
CA HIS A 152 7.38 -7.93 13.63
C HIS A 152 5.95 -7.90 13.05
N ASP A 153 5.73 -7.20 11.93
CA ASP A 153 4.41 -7.16 11.30
C ASP A 153 4.13 -8.48 10.58
N PRO A 154 3.07 -9.21 10.94
CA PRO A 154 2.74 -10.49 10.31
C PRO A 154 2.08 -10.31 8.93
N ARG A 155 1.75 -9.09 8.52
CA ARG A 155 1.12 -8.80 7.24
C ARG A 155 2.15 -8.81 6.11
N THR A 156 1.71 -9.24 4.93
CA THR A 156 2.51 -9.08 3.71
C THR A 156 2.74 -7.60 3.43
N VAL A 157 3.99 -7.21 3.15
CA VAL A 157 4.38 -5.83 2.88
C VAL A 157 4.51 -5.61 1.39
N VAL A 158 3.86 -4.58 0.86
CA VAL A 158 3.95 -4.17 -0.55
C VAL A 158 4.62 -2.81 -0.65
N LEU A 159 5.66 -2.70 -1.47
CA LEU A 159 6.46 -1.50 -1.69
C LEU A 159 6.54 -1.17 -3.17
N PHE A 160 6.68 0.10 -3.50
CA PHE A 160 7.18 0.55 -4.80
C PHE A 160 8.66 0.86 -4.72
N GLU A 161 9.39 0.56 -5.77
CA GLU A 161 10.80 0.94 -5.86
C GLU A 161 11.26 1.13 -7.31
N SER A 162 12.27 1.94 -7.47
CA SER A 162 12.92 2.15 -8.77
C SER A 162 13.99 1.09 -9.04
N PRO A 163 14.30 0.79 -10.31
CA PRO A 163 15.32 -0.18 -10.70
C PRO A 163 16.69 0.13 -10.09
N LEU A 164 17.05 1.41 -10.02
CA LEU A 164 18.35 1.86 -9.49
C LEU A 164 18.52 1.62 -7.98
N ARG A 165 17.40 1.45 -7.25
CA ARG A 165 17.40 1.37 -5.79
C ARG A 165 17.02 0.00 -5.25
N VAL A 166 16.39 -0.85 -6.06
CA VAL A 166 15.81 -2.12 -5.59
C VAL A 166 16.83 -3.04 -4.90
N ILE A 167 18.03 -3.17 -5.46
CA ILE A 167 19.09 -4.00 -4.84
C ILE A 167 19.48 -3.44 -3.47
N THR A 168 19.62 -2.11 -3.35
CA THR A 168 19.94 -1.47 -2.07
C THR A 168 18.81 -1.62 -1.06
N LEU A 169 17.55 -1.48 -1.51
CA LEU A 169 16.38 -1.74 -0.69
C LEU A 169 16.36 -3.17 -0.17
N LEU A 170 16.50 -4.17 -1.07
CA LEU A 170 16.46 -5.58 -0.68
C LEU A 170 17.59 -5.97 0.29
N ARG A 171 18.78 -5.36 0.16
CA ARG A 171 19.86 -5.55 1.14
C ARG A 171 19.48 -5.00 2.51
N ASP A 172 18.86 -3.80 2.59
CA ASP A 172 18.38 -3.27 3.85
C ASP A 172 17.23 -4.12 4.41
N VAL A 173 16.33 -4.64 3.56
CA VAL A 173 15.27 -5.58 3.96
C VAL A 173 15.87 -6.86 4.55
N LEU A 174 16.88 -7.45 3.90
CA LEU A 174 17.57 -8.64 4.38
C LEU A 174 18.18 -8.44 5.79
N VAL A 175 18.76 -7.27 6.03
CA VAL A 175 19.37 -6.93 7.33
C VAL A 175 18.32 -6.70 8.41
N GLU A 176 17.26 -5.97 8.11
CA GLU A 176 16.30 -5.50 9.14
C GLU A 176 15.11 -6.47 9.34
N LEU A 177 14.72 -7.22 8.29
CA LEU A 177 13.57 -8.16 8.36
C LEU A 177 14.00 -9.63 8.32
N GLY A 178 15.26 -9.93 7.99
CA GLY A 178 15.75 -11.28 7.75
C GLY A 178 15.47 -11.80 6.33
N ASP A 179 15.90 -13.03 6.06
CA ASP A 179 15.79 -13.65 4.73
C ASP A 179 14.42 -14.30 4.50
N ARG A 180 13.38 -13.44 4.42
CA ARG A 180 11.99 -13.84 4.18
C ARG A 180 11.75 -14.17 2.71
N ARG A 181 10.62 -14.80 2.41
CA ARG A 181 10.14 -14.92 1.04
C ARG A 181 9.77 -13.54 0.51
N ALA A 182 10.12 -13.31 -0.75
CA ALA A 182 9.80 -12.06 -1.44
C ALA A 182 9.51 -12.30 -2.90
N ALA A 183 8.85 -11.34 -3.53
CA ALA A 183 8.68 -11.26 -4.96
C ALA A 183 8.98 -9.84 -5.43
N VAL A 184 9.63 -9.73 -6.59
CA VAL A 184 9.79 -8.46 -7.30
C VAL A 184 9.11 -8.60 -8.65
N ALA A 185 8.01 -7.88 -8.82
CA ALA A 185 7.29 -7.78 -10.08
C ALA A 185 7.75 -6.54 -10.83
N ARG A 186 8.08 -6.70 -12.11
CA ARG A 186 8.49 -5.61 -12.99
C ARG A 186 7.65 -5.57 -14.25
N GLU A 187 7.47 -4.36 -14.80
CA GLU A 187 6.80 -4.14 -16.08
C GLU A 187 5.41 -4.82 -16.14
N LEU A 188 4.66 -4.81 -15.04
CA LEU A 188 3.32 -5.40 -14.95
C LEU A 188 2.43 -4.91 -16.08
N THR A 189 1.68 -5.83 -16.71
CA THR A 189 0.81 -5.64 -17.86
C THR A 189 1.51 -5.31 -19.19
N LYS A 190 2.85 -5.15 -19.18
CA LYS A 190 3.64 -4.85 -20.38
C LYS A 190 4.19 -6.11 -21.05
N LEU A 191 4.77 -5.96 -22.23
CA LEU A 191 5.34 -7.08 -23.02
C LEU A 191 6.42 -7.88 -22.28
N HIS A 192 7.17 -7.21 -21.41
CA HIS A 192 8.28 -7.81 -20.66
C HIS A 192 7.95 -7.95 -19.17
N GLU A 193 6.67 -8.26 -18.87
CA GLU A 193 6.25 -8.57 -17.50
C GLU A 193 7.05 -9.73 -16.94
N GLU A 194 7.62 -9.54 -15.78
CA GLU A 194 8.39 -10.58 -15.09
C GLU A 194 8.17 -10.49 -13.58
N VAL A 195 8.18 -11.67 -12.94
CA VAL A 195 8.10 -11.75 -11.48
C VAL A 195 9.17 -12.71 -10.99
N VAL A 196 10.17 -12.16 -10.30
CA VAL A 196 11.22 -12.91 -9.61
C VAL A 196 10.74 -13.23 -8.19
N ARG A 197 10.76 -14.50 -7.82
CA ARG A 197 10.29 -15.00 -6.51
C ARG A 197 11.36 -15.84 -5.85
N GLY A 198 11.41 -15.81 -4.53
CA GLY A 198 12.35 -16.62 -3.74
C GLY A 198 12.56 -16.04 -2.34
N ARG A 199 13.61 -16.46 -1.67
CA ARG A 199 14.11 -15.73 -0.51
C ARG A 199 14.75 -14.41 -0.95
N ILE A 200 14.78 -13.43 -0.07
CA ILE A 200 15.35 -12.10 -0.40
C ILE A 200 16.78 -12.24 -0.96
N SER A 201 17.59 -13.11 -0.38
CA SER A 201 18.95 -13.40 -0.84
C SER A 201 18.99 -13.94 -2.28
N GLU A 202 18.06 -14.83 -2.64
CA GLU A 202 17.93 -15.41 -3.99
C GLU A 202 17.42 -14.37 -5.00
N VAL A 203 16.45 -13.56 -4.58
CA VAL A 203 15.91 -12.46 -5.41
C VAL A 203 17.00 -11.44 -5.71
N ILE A 204 17.84 -11.07 -4.72
CA ILE A 204 18.98 -10.18 -4.94
C ILE A 204 19.94 -10.77 -5.98
N ALA A 205 20.29 -12.04 -5.87
CA ALA A 205 21.21 -12.72 -6.82
C ALA A 205 20.63 -12.67 -8.25
N SER A 206 19.36 -13.05 -8.42
CA SER A 206 18.69 -13.04 -9.73
C SER A 206 18.63 -11.64 -10.35
N LEU A 207 18.35 -10.61 -9.56
CA LEU A 207 18.26 -9.22 -10.05
C LEU A 207 19.63 -8.63 -10.40
N LEU A 208 20.71 -9.08 -9.79
CA LEU A 208 22.07 -8.66 -10.15
C LEU A 208 22.45 -9.16 -11.55
N ASP A 209 21.96 -10.33 -11.95
CA ASP A 209 22.24 -10.91 -13.26
C ASP A 209 21.39 -10.32 -14.39
N SER A 210 20.24 -9.68 -14.08
CA SER A 210 19.22 -9.31 -15.07
C SER A 210 19.04 -7.82 -15.34
N GLU A 211 19.76 -6.92 -14.68
CA GLU A 211 19.61 -5.46 -14.77
C GLU A 211 18.12 -5.02 -14.73
N PRO A 212 17.52 -4.83 -13.56
CA PRO A 212 16.10 -4.49 -13.46
C PRO A 212 15.78 -3.15 -14.15
N ARG A 213 14.68 -3.10 -14.91
CA ARG A 213 14.20 -1.92 -15.65
C ARG A 213 12.74 -1.66 -15.33
N GLY A 214 12.28 -0.44 -15.58
CA GLY A 214 10.89 -0.03 -15.43
C GLY A 214 10.47 0.21 -13.98
N GLU A 215 9.18 0.12 -13.71
CA GLU A 215 8.61 0.29 -12.37
C GLU A 215 8.51 -1.06 -11.68
N LEU A 216 8.87 -1.08 -10.40
CA LEU A 216 8.94 -2.32 -9.61
C LEU A 216 7.96 -2.29 -8.45
N VAL A 217 7.31 -3.43 -8.27
CA VAL A 217 6.55 -3.74 -7.05
C VAL A 217 7.31 -4.80 -6.29
N VAL A 218 7.70 -4.49 -5.06
CA VAL A 218 8.38 -5.43 -4.15
C VAL A 218 7.36 -5.89 -3.13
N VAL A 219 7.18 -7.20 -3.03
CA VAL A 219 6.27 -7.83 -2.07
C VAL A 219 7.09 -8.72 -1.15
N ILE A 220 6.93 -8.55 0.15
CA ILE A 220 7.71 -9.24 1.17
C ILE A 220 6.75 -9.96 2.12
N GLU A 221 7.02 -11.21 2.42
CA GLU A 221 6.27 -11.97 3.40
C GLU A 221 6.32 -11.32 4.78
N GLY A 222 5.21 -11.30 5.49
CA GLY A 222 5.14 -10.83 6.86
C GLY A 222 6.04 -11.62 7.83
N ALA A 223 6.20 -11.13 9.05
CA ALA A 223 6.86 -11.91 10.09
C ALA A 223 6.08 -13.21 10.33
N GLU A 224 6.80 -14.30 10.55
CA GLU A 224 6.16 -15.50 11.08
C GLU A 224 5.41 -15.13 12.37
N ALA A 225 4.19 -15.64 12.50
CA ALA A 225 3.43 -15.43 13.73
C ALA A 225 4.25 -16.05 14.89
N ARG A 226 4.91 -15.19 15.66
CA ARG A 226 5.60 -15.66 16.86
C ARG A 226 4.51 -16.09 17.85
N VAL A 227 4.40 -17.39 18.08
CA VAL A 227 3.63 -17.89 19.20
C VAL A 227 4.44 -17.56 20.46
N PRO A 228 3.96 -16.65 21.33
CA PRO A 228 4.68 -16.35 22.56
C PRO A 228 4.89 -17.63 23.36
N GLY A 229 6.06 -17.79 23.96
CA GLY A 229 6.30 -18.90 24.90
C GLY A 229 5.37 -18.83 26.10
N LEU A 230 5.17 -19.96 26.78
CA LEU A 230 4.32 -20.02 27.99
C LEU A 230 4.72 -18.94 29.00
N ASP A 231 6.02 -18.75 29.24
CA ASP A 231 6.54 -17.77 30.21
C ASP A 231 6.14 -16.32 29.83
N GLU A 232 6.20 -15.98 28.55
CA GLU A 232 5.79 -14.66 28.05
C GLU A 232 4.27 -14.44 28.21
N MET A 233 3.50 -15.48 27.90
CA MET A 233 2.04 -15.48 28.07
C MET A 233 1.65 -15.35 29.55
N VAL A 234 2.35 -16.03 30.43
CA VAL A 234 2.16 -15.94 31.91
C VAL A 234 2.48 -14.54 32.41
N GLU A 235 3.57 -13.93 31.91
CA GLU A 235 3.95 -12.58 32.32
C GLU A 235 2.95 -11.51 31.82
N GLU A 236 2.44 -11.65 30.59
CA GLU A 236 1.36 -10.80 30.09
C GLU A 236 0.08 -10.97 30.91
N ALA A 237 -0.27 -12.20 31.26
CA ALA A 237 -1.43 -12.48 32.09
C ALA A 237 -1.28 -11.90 33.51
N ARG A 238 -0.07 -11.92 34.12
CA ARG A 238 0.22 -11.26 35.38
C ARG A 238 -0.02 -9.76 35.36
N ARG A 239 0.40 -9.09 34.27
CA ARG A 239 0.13 -7.66 34.09
C ARG A 239 -1.37 -7.37 34.06
N LEU A 240 -2.15 -8.15 33.32
CA LEU A 240 -3.60 -7.99 33.28
C LEU A 240 -4.26 -8.22 34.63
N VAL A 241 -3.72 -9.16 35.42
CA VAL A 241 -4.20 -9.40 36.83
C VAL A 241 -3.85 -8.22 37.72
N ALA A 242 -2.65 -7.66 37.62
CA ALA A 242 -2.24 -6.46 38.35
C ALA A 242 -3.12 -5.24 38.01
N ASP A 243 -3.61 -5.14 36.74
CA ASP A 243 -4.55 -4.14 36.28
C ASP A 243 -6.02 -4.41 36.70
N GLY A 244 -6.25 -5.47 37.55
CA GLY A 244 -7.55 -5.77 38.14
C GLY A 244 -8.38 -6.84 37.43
N MET A 245 -7.85 -7.50 36.40
CA MET A 245 -8.54 -8.60 35.74
C MET A 245 -8.47 -9.89 36.58
N ARG A 246 -9.54 -10.71 36.55
CA ARG A 246 -9.52 -12.02 37.22
C ARG A 246 -8.56 -12.97 36.52
N LYS A 247 -7.78 -13.77 37.26
CA LYS A 247 -6.73 -14.67 36.71
C LYS A 247 -7.22 -15.54 35.55
N ARG A 248 -8.42 -16.12 35.67
CA ARG A 248 -8.99 -16.96 34.62
C ARG A 248 -9.34 -16.16 33.36
N GLU A 249 -9.82 -14.95 33.53
CA GLU A 249 -10.14 -14.05 32.41
C GLU A 249 -8.85 -13.58 31.70
N ALA A 250 -7.81 -13.25 32.48
CA ALA A 250 -6.50 -12.88 31.94
C ALA A 250 -5.87 -14.05 31.17
N ALA A 251 -5.89 -15.28 31.71
CA ALA A 251 -5.39 -16.47 31.01
C ALA A 251 -6.14 -16.71 29.67
N VAL A 252 -7.47 -16.58 29.66
CA VAL A 252 -8.28 -16.74 28.44
C VAL A 252 -7.97 -15.61 27.44
N ALA A 253 -7.82 -14.36 27.89
CA ALA A 253 -7.53 -13.24 27.03
C ALA A 253 -6.15 -13.38 26.35
N VAL A 254 -5.14 -13.79 27.10
CA VAL A 254 -3.78 -14.01 26.57
C VAL A 254 -3.74 -15.23 25.63
N ALA A 255 -4.38 -16.35 26.02
CA ALA A 255 -4.45 -17.54 25.17
C ALA A 255 -5.09 -17.25 23.81
N ARG A 256 -6.13 -16.44 23.76
CA ARG A 256 -6.79 -16.01 22.49
C ARG A 256 -5.87 -15.19 21.60
N ARG A 257 -4.99 -14.39 22.17
CA ARG A 257 -4.03 -13.54 21.41
C ARG A 257 -2.81 -14.32 20.97
N GLY A 258 -2.27 -15.15 21.86
CA GLY A 258 -1.00 -15.85 21.69
C GLY A 258 -1.10 -17.27 21.13
N GLY A 259 -2.32 -17.81 20.93
CA GLY A 259 -2.51 -19.20 20.43
C GLY A 259 -2.17 -20.30 21.44
N GLY A 260 -2.02 -19.97 22.73
CA GLY A 260 -1.68 -20.92 23.78
C GLY A 260 -2.89 -21.53 24.49
N SER A 261 -2.62 -22.41 25.47
CA SER A 261 -3.62 -23.03 26.33
C SER A 261 -3.98 -22.14 27.53
N ALA A 262 -5.23 -21.71 27.63
CA ALA A 262 -5.69 -20.93 28.79
C ALA A 262 -5.53 -21.68 30.11
N ASN A 263 -5.61 -23.01 30.11
CA ASN A 263 -5.42 -23.83 31.30
C ASN A 263 -3.96 -23.87 31.75
N GLU A 264 -3.01 -23.97 30.82
CA GLU A 264 -1.57 -23.93 31.14
C GLU A 264 -1.15 -22.56 31.66
N ILE A 265 -1.62 -21.48 31.07
CA ILE A 265 -1.36 -20.12 31.54
C ILE A 265 -1.95 -19.90 32.92
N TYR A 266 -3.19 -20.37 33.15
CA TYR A 266 -3.84 -20.28 34.48
C TYR A 266 -3.10 -21.07 35.53
N GLY A 267 -2.70 -22.34 35.25
CA GLY A 267 -1.92 -23.17 36.11
C GLY A 267 -0.62 -22.49 36.57
N ALA A 268 0.15 -21.99 35.58
CA ALA A 268 1.41 -21.28 35.85
C ALA A 268 1.23 -19.96 36.65
N LEU A 269 0.09 -19.26 36.48
CA LEU A 269 -0.24 -18.10 37.35
C LEU A 269 -0.51 -18.48 38.81
N VAL A 270 -1.11 -19.64 39.04
CA VAL A 270 -1.44 -20.12 40.41
C VAL A 270 -0.20 -20.71 41.07
N ASP A 271 0.59 -21.52 40.36
CA ASP A 271 1.79 -22.19 40.90
C ASP A 271 2.87 -21.18 41.35
N ALA A 272 2.99 -20.07 40.66
CA ALA A 272 3.97 -19.02 41.00
C ALA A 272 3.65 -18.30 42.32
N GLU A 273 2.39 -18.26 42.76
CA GLU A 273 2.00 -17.67 44.04
C GLU A 273 2.18 -18.65 45.19
N GLY A 274 2.05 -19.97 44.93
CA GLY A 274 2.31 -21.02 45.92
C GLY A 274 3.79 -21.15 46.33
N GLN A 275 4.70 -20.61 45.50
CA GLN A 275 6.16 -20.62 45.82
C GLN A 275 6.64 -19.32 46.50
N ALA A 276 5.81 -18.28 46.57
CA ALA A 276 6.14 -17.00 47.18
C ALA A 276 5.54 -16.79 48.58
N GLY A 277 4.83 -17.79 49.14
CA GLY A 277 4.28 -17.84 50.50
C GLY A 277 4.96 -18.93 51.27
#